data_a919316d87ba4db86ff00817b71896fd
#
_entry.id   a919316d87ba4db86ff00817b71896fd
#
_cell.length_a   1.000
_cell.length_b   1.000
_cell.length_c   1.000
_cell.angle_alpha   90.00
_cell.angle_beta   90.00
_cell.angle_gamma   90.00
#
_symmetry.space_group_name_H-M   'P 1'
#
loop_
_entity.id
_entity.type
_entity.pdbx_description
1 polymer ?
#
loop_
_entity_poly.entity_id
_entity_poly.type
_entity_poly.pdbx_seq_one_letter_code
_entity_poly.pdbx_strand_id
1 'polypeptide(L)'
;MTPVSSVIRALPSVLEAYPQTTYFVVGATHPAVRRRHGEAYRTMLEREAERLGVRENVVFRDQYVTSDELRGYLQATDVFISPYLNEAQVTSGALSYAMGAGAAVVSTPYWHAQELLADGRGCLFPFGDSEALSLTLKSLLGSRTHLDRAKAASFEFTRPMVWPRIGRASLELATQATKEAPSRLPRRRLARASSLPDLRLDHLLRMTDDTGVIQHATYGIPLRRSGYCVDDNARALIVALLADRVSSTEVTRRLVTTYLGYLQYAQRADGHFDNFMKYSRVCEPGDPSDDCVGRTIWALGSTLQLASDEGCRSLAREMLDRALPWTNDLGPRGSALAMLGLTSLLAVDAGHAAGQAALEHLTQALLARYQEQATPDWRWFEPSLTYDNATIPLALFNAYMATGDRSSLRVAREALEFLEGVCFDGDQLVLVGNAGWLHRGGEKPAADEQPIDAAAFVLAFRAGYLATADHHYLRRMRASFAWFLGANRLGLPLYDFATAGCRDGVGSVRLNENQGAESTVCFLLSLLKMLELASEGLEHAEDHGTADL
;
A
#
# COMPACT_ATOMS: atom_id res chain seq x y z
N MET A 1 -19.09 -32.37 18.49
CA MET A 1 -20.46 -32.40 17.92
C MET A 1 -20.41 -31.57 16.64
N THR A 2 -21.02 -32.02 15.56
CA THR A 2 -21.03 -31.27 14.31
C THR A 2 -22.41 -30.65 14.07
N PRO A 3 -22.52 -29.58 13.27
CA PRO A 3 -23.79 -28.91 13.04
C PRO A 3 -24.93 -29.84 12.61
N VAL A 4 -24.69 -30.67 11.58
CA VAL A 4 -25.69 -31.59 11.03
C VAL A 4 -26.02 -32.74 12.00
N SER A 5 -25.07 -33.21 12.82
CA SER A 5 -25.31 -34.28 13.78
C SER A 5 -26.29 -33.89 14.89
N SER A 6 -26.35 -32.61 15.27
CA SER A 6 -27.33 -32.14 16.26
C SER A 6 -28.77 -32.22 15.72
N VAL A 7 -28.94 -31.98 14.40
CA VAL A 7 -30.27 -32.13 13.77
C VAL A 7 -30.68 -33.61 13.72
N ILE A 8 -29.75 -34.51 13.28
CA ILE A 8 -30.05 -35.95 13.22
C ILE A 8 -30.45 -36.49 14.60
N ARG A 9 -29.82 -36.02 15.68
CA ARG A 9 -30.15 -36.41 17.06
C ARG A 9 -31.53 -35.90 17.55
N ALA A 10 -32.01 -34.80 16.99
CA ALA A 10 -33.35 -34.28 17.30
C ALA A 10 -34.47 -35.09 16.63
N LEU A 11 -34.18 -35.76 15.49
CA LEU A 11 -35.19 -36.44 14.66
C LEU A 11 -35.99 -37.53 15.38
N PRO A 12 -35.43 -38.44 16.20
CA PRO A 12 -36.24 -39.51 16.82
C PRO A 12 -37.46 -38.93 17.54
N SER A 13 -37.26 -37.92 18.35
CA SER A 13 -38.36 -37.30 19.11
C SER A 13 -39.33 -36.52 18.20
N VAL A 14 -38.89 -35.97 17.08
CA VAL A 14 -39.77 -35.32 16.10
C VAL A 14 -40.62 -36.36 15.36
N LEU A 15 -40.01 -37.47 14.94
CA LEU A 15 -40.67 -38.54 14.19
C LEU A 15 -41.71 -39.29 15.00
N GLU A 16 -41.57 -39.38 16.32
CA GLU A 16 -42.61 -39.94 17.17
C GLU A 16 -43.94 -39.17 17.05
N ALA A 17 -43.88 -37.85 16.87
CA ALA A 17 -45.06 -36.99 16.74
C ALA A 17 -45.43 -36.72 15.26
N TYR A 18 -44.46 -36.69 14.38
CA TYR A 18 -44.61 -36.38 12.94
C TYR A 18 -43.84 -37.38 12.06
N PRO A 19 -44.34 -38.62 11.91
CA PRO A 19 -43.64 -39.72 11.20
C PRO A 19 -43.30 -39.43 9.71
N GLN A 20 -44.01 -38.49 9.08
CA GLN A 20 -43.83 -38.11 7.69
C GLN A 20 -42.68 -37.09 7.49
N THR A 21 -42.00 -36.65 8.58
CA THR A 21 -40.92 -35.68 8.49
C THR A 21 -39.73 -36.27 7.74
N THR A 22 -39.21 -35.52 6.77
CA THR A 22 -37.98 -35.86 6.03
C THR A 22 -36.98 -34.73 6.17
N TYR A 23 -35.74 -35.06 6.53
CA TYR A 23 -34.63 -34.13 6.63
C TYR A 23 -33.72 -34.27 5.40
N PHE A 24 -33.61 -33.19 4.63
CA PHE A 24 -32.72 -33.09 3.49
C PHE A 24 -31.41 -32.43 3.85
N VAL A 25 -30.28 -33.10 3.56
CA VAL A 25 -28.92 -32.57 3.63
C VAL A 25 -28.45 -32.38 2.20
N VAL A 26 -28.52 -31.13 1.72
CA VAL A 26 -28.21 -30.76 0.34
C VAL A 26 -26.85 -30.12 0.25
N GLY A 27 -25.98 -30.65 -0.60
CA GLY A 27 -24.64 -30.13 -0.87
C GLY A 27 -23.55 -31.18 -0.80
N ALA A 28 -22.53 -31.02 -1.61
CA ALA A 28 -21.34 -31.88 -1.61
C ALA A 28 -20.41 -31.54 -0.45
N THR A 29 -19.64 -32.52 0.01
CA THR A 29 -18.56 -32.29 0.97
C THR A 29 -17.59 -31.24 0.45
N HIS A 30 -17.31 -30.20 1.27
CA HIS A 30 -16.45 -29.10 0.86
C HIS A 30 -15.09 -29.61 0.33
N PRO A 31 -14.57 -29.11 -0.80
CA PRO A 31 -13.38 -29.65 -1.46
C PRO A 31 -12.14 -29.74 -0.56
N ALA A 32 -11.95 -28.78 0.37
CA ALA A 32 -10.83 -28.81 1.31
C ALA A 32 -11.00 -29.90 2.38
N VAL A 33 -12.23 -30.19 2.82
CA VAL A 33 -12.53 -31.27 3.77
C VAL A 33 -12.38 -32.62 3.07
N ARG A 34 -12.92 -32.75 1.86
CA ARG A 34 -12.82 -33.97 1.04
C ARG A 34 -11.37 -34.36 0.75
N ARG A 35 -10.49 -33.37 0.46
CA ARG A 35 -9.06 -33.64 0.25
C ARG A 35 -8.32 -34.14 1.50
N ARG A 36 -8.74 -33.72 2.69
CA ARG A 36 -8.07 -34.07 3.97
C ARG A 36 -8.63 -35.33 4.61
N HIS A 37 -9.93 -35.54 4.51
CA HIS A 37 -10.67 -36.53 5.28
C HIS A 37 -11.58 -37.42 4.42
N GLY A 38 -11.55 -37.28 3.09
CA GLY A 38 -12.45 -38.00 2.19
C GLY A 38 -13.93 -37.74 2.52
N GLU A 39 -14.72 -38.78 2.53
CA GLU A 39 -16.16 -38.75 2.88
C GLU A 39 -16.41 -39.18 4.33
N ALA A 40 -15.37 -39.22 5.18
CA ALA A 40 -15.50 -39.69 6.56
C ALA A 40 -16.57 -38.95 7.37
N TYR A 41 -16.74 -37.65 7.12
CA TYR A 41 -17.76 -36.86 7.80
C TYR A 41 -19.18 -37.28 7.41
N ARG A 42 -19.48 -37.47 6.13
CA ARG A 42 -20.79 -37.93 5.69
C ARG A 42 -21.06 -39.35 6.17
N THR A 43 -20.13 -40.27 6.03
CA THR A 43 -20.24 -41.65 6.53
C THR A 43 -20.53 -41.67 8.03
N MET A 44 -19.93 -40.79 8.80
CA MET A 44 -20.22 -40.62 10.23
C MET A 44 -21.68 -40.20 10.45
N LEU A 45 -22.20 -39.26 9.67
CA LEU A 45 -23.60 -38.80 9.78
C LEU A 45 -24.59 -39.90 9.38
N GLU A 46 -24.30 -40.66 8.34
CA GLU A 46 -25.12 -41.81 7.90
C GLU A 46 -25.19 -42.89 8.98
N ARG A 47 -24.07 -43.27 9.57
CA ARG A 47 -24.01 -44.21 10.70
C ARG A 47 -24.74 -43.68 11.93
N GLU A 48 -24.68 -42.39 12.21
CA GLU A 48 -25.43 -41.80 13.31
C GLU A 48 -26.95 -41.87 13.07
N ALA A 49 -27.39 -41.63 11.82
CA ALA A 49 -28.80 -41.77 11.45
C ALA A 49 -29.28 -43.27 11.54
N GLU A 50 -28.44 -44.22 11.12
CA GLU A 50 -28.70 -45.66 11.30
C GLU A 50 -28.80 -46.04 12.76
N ARG A 51 -27.84 -45.64 13.61
CA ARG A 51 -27.80 -45.90 15.04
C ARG A 51 -29.04 -45.40 15.78
N LEU A 52 -29.59 -44.25 15.32
CA LEU A 52 -30.78 -43.64 15.88
C LEU A 52 -32.11 -44.15 15.28
N GLY A 53 -32.05 -45.06 14.30
CA GLY A 53 -33.24 -45.63 13.64
C GLY A 53 -33.98 -44.64 12.72
N VAL A 54 -33.32 -43.56 12.26
CA VAL A 54 -33.93 -42.49 11.45
C VAL A 54 -33.37 -42.42 10.02
N ARG A 55 -32.61 -43.44 9.58
CA ARG A 55 -31.91 -43.42 8.31
C ARG A 55 -32.82 -43.19 7.10
N GLU A 56 -34.03 -43.72 7.10
CA GLU A 56 -35.00 -43.56 6.01
C GLU A 56 -35.58 -42.13 5.94
N ASN A 57 -35.54 -41.41 7.03
CA ASN A 57 -36.02 -40.03 7.12
C ASN A 57 -34.94 -38.99 6.85
N VAL A 58 -33.69 -39.42 6.56
CA VAL A 58 -32.58 -38.51 6.24
C VAL A 58 -32.10 -38.75 4.82
N VAL A 59 -32.27 -37.74 3.97
CA VAL A 59 -31.90 -37.80 2.56
C VAL A 59 -30.65 -36.99 2.31
N PHE A 60 -29.54 -37.63 1.98
CA PHE A 60 -28.28 -36.97 1.59
C PHE A 60 -28.24 -36.77 0.07
N ARG A 61 -28.10 -35.51 -0.36
CA ARG A 61 -27.86 -35.10 -1.76
C ARG A 61 -26.45 -34.60 -1.92
N ASP A 62 -25.52 -35.54 -2.19
CA ASP A 62 -24.08 -35.26 -2.31
C ASP A 62 -23.73 -34.71 -3.70
N GLN A 63 -24.27 -33.57 -4.03
CA GLN A 63 -23.93 -32.90 -5.30
C GLN A 63 -24.01 -31.39 -5.09
N TYR A 64 -23.19 -30.65 -5.86
CA TYR A 64 -23.36 -29.23 -5.99
C TYR A 64 -24.64 -28.92 -6.75
N VAL A 65 -25.54 -28.17 -6.16
CA VAL A 65 -26.80 -27.76 -6.77
C VAL A 65 -26.69 -26.37 -7.40
N THR A 66 -27.33 -26.21 -8.55
CA THR A 66 -27.43 -24.89 -9.20
C THR A 66 -28.32 -23.94 -8.39
N SER A 67 -28.26 -22.63 -8.66
CA SER A 67 -29.11 -21.65 -7.99
C SER A 67 -30.61 -21.92 -8.20
N ASP A 68 -31.00 -22.45 -9.36
CA ASP A 68 -32.39 -22.80 -9.66
C ASP A 68 -32.85 -24.04 -8.90
N GLU A 69 -32.01 -25.05 -8.81
CA GLU A 69 -32.28 -26.25 -7.99
C GLU A 69 -32.35 -25.90 -6.51
N LEU A 70 -31.40 -25.07 -6.00
CA LEU A 70 -31.42 -24.60 -4.62
C LEU A 70 -32.74 -23.85 -4.31
N ARG A 71 -33.18 -22.99 -5.22
CA ARG A 71 -34.46 -22.28 -5.09
C ARG A 71 -35.62 -23.28 -5.00
N GLY A 72 -35.63 -24.33 -5.85
CA GLY A 72 -36.64 -25.37 -5.80
C GLY A 72 -36.68 -26.09 -4.44
N TYR A 73 -35.53 -26.49 -3.91
CA TYR A 73 -35.43 -27.11 -2.58
C TYR A 73 -35.95 -26.16 -1.49
N LEU A 74 -35.55 -24.89 -1.50
CA LEU A 74 -35.96 -23.92 -0.47
C LEU A 74 -37.45 -23.61 -0.54
N GLN A 75 -38.04 -23.54 -1.73
CA GLN A 75 -39.50 -23.35 -1.90
C GLN A 75 -40.33 -24.56 -1.43
N ALA A 76 -39.80 -25.77 -1.57
CA ALA A 76 -40.43 -26.98 -1.09
C ALA A 76 -40.23 -27.23 0.41
N THR A 77 -39.34 -26.46 1.06
CA THR A 77 -38.98 -26.65 2.46
C THR A 77 -40.02 -26.01 3.39
N ASP A 78 -40.53 -26.77 4.33
CA ASP A 78 -41.39 -26.24 5.40
C ASP A 78 -40.58 -25.50 6.45
N VAL A 79 -39.50 -26.11 6.94
CA VAL A 79 -38.61 -25.56 7.97
C VAL A 79 -37.16 -25.69 7.52
N PHE A 80 -36.47 -24.57 7.38
CA PHE A 80 -35.02 -24.52 7.11
C PHE A 80 -34.26 -24.46 8.43
N ILE A 81 -33.26 -25.34 8.61
CA ILE A 81 -32.44 -25.40 9.82
C ILE A 81 -31.02 -24.94 9.55
N SER A 82 -30.55 -23.95 10.33
CA SER A 82 -29.19 -23.40 10.25
C SER A 82 -28.44 -23.63 11.57
N PRO A 83 -27.84 -24.83 11.77
CA PRO A 83 -27.30 -25.24 13.07
C PRO A 83 -25.80 -24.93 13.22
N TYR A 84 -25.31 -23.73 12.81
CA TYR A 84 -23.91 -23.37 12.97
C TYR A 84 -23.48 -23.39 14.44
N LEU A 85 -22.20 -23.72 14.69
CA LEU A 85 -21.63 -23.78 16.03
C LEU A 85 -20.72 -22.60 16.37
N ASN A 86 -20.44 -21.73 15.39
CA ASN A 86 -19.63 -20.53 15.60
C ASN A 86 -20.55 -19.33 15.83
N GLU A 87 -20.53 -18.80 17.05
CA GLU A 87 -21.32 -17.62 17.43
C GLU A 87 -20.97 -16.38 16.61
N ALA A 88 -19.69 -16.21 16.28
CA ALA A 88 -19.17 -15.07 15.51
C ALA A 88 -19.41 -15.17 13.99
N GLN A 89 -20.36 -15.99 13.54
CA GLN A 89 -20.74 -16.07 12.13
C GLN A 89 -21.47 -14.79 11.71
N VAL A 90 -20.77 -13.92 11.00
CA VAL A 90 -21.25 -12.57 10.59
C VAL A 90 -22.23 -12.64 9.43
N THR A 91 -22.12 -13.64 8.55
CA THR A 91 -22.93 -13.74 7.33
C THR A 91 -23.24 -15.19 6.98
N SER A 92 -24.50 -15.47 6.62
CA SER A 92 -24.95 -16.76 6.10
C SER A 92 -25.83 -16.54 4.87
N GLY A 93 -25.28 -16.85 3.69
CA GLY A 93 -26.02 -16.79 2.43
C GLY A 93 -27.20 -17.79 2.42
N ALA A 94 -27.02 -19.01 2.96
CA ALA A 94 -28.06 -20.03 3.02
C ALA A 94 -29.26 -19.56 3.87
N LEU A 95 -29.00 -18.89 5.00
CA LEU A 95 -30.05 -18.30 5.84
C LEU A 95 -30.84 -17.23 5.06
N SER A 96 -30.14 -16.32 4.39
CA SER A 96 -30.78 -15.25 3.62
C SER A 96 -31.61 -15.79 2.46
N TYR A 97 -31.13 -16.83 1.76
CA TYR A 97 -31.88 -17.48 0.68
C TYR A 97 -33.12 -18.23 1.20
N ALA A 98 -33.02 -18.92 2.34
CA ALA A 98 -34.14 -19.63 2.94
C ALA A 98 -35.26 -18.66 3.34
N MET A 99 -34.93 -17.57 4.00
CA MET A 99 -35.89 -16.52 4.33
C MET A 99 -36.48 -15.88 3.07
N GLY A 100 -35.65 -15.59 2.07
CA GLY A 100 -36.08 -15.04 0.79
C GLY A 100 -37.02 -15.95 0.00
N ALA A 101 -36.89 -17.26 0.14
CA ALA A 101 -37.80 -18.25 -0.41
C ALA A 101 -39.09 -18.44 0.41
N GLY A 102 -39.19 -17.85 1.58
CA GLY A 102 -40.35 -17.93 2.47
C GLY A 102 -40.40 -19.23 3.30
N ALA A 103 -39.27 -19.86 3.60
CA ALA A 103 -39.20 -20.96 4.55
C ALA A 103 -39.31 -20.42 5.97
N ALA A 104 -39.94 -21.18 6.89
CA ALA A 104 -39.78 -20.94 8.31
C ALA A 104 -38.36 -21.34 8.73
N VAL A 105 -37.69 -20.50 9.52
CA VAL A 105 -36.27 -20.71 9.85
C VAL A 105 -36.11 -21.04 11.34
N VAL A 106 -35.31 -22.08 11.61
CA VAL A 106 -34.84 -22.45 12.94
C VAL A 106 -33.30 -22.41 12.93
N SER A 107 -32.69 -21.69 13.85
CA SER A 107 -31.24 -21.49 13.85
C SER A 107 -30.65 -21.52 15.24
N THR A 108 -29.34 -21.79 15.33
CA THR A 108 -28.53 -21.43 16.50
C THR A 108 -28.32 -19.92 16.56
N PRO A 109 -28.06 -19.32 17.73
CA PRO A 109 -28.04 -17.88 17.94
C PRO A 109 -26.67 -17.26 17.56
N TYR A 110 -26.14 -17.51 16.35
CA TYR A 110 -25.00 -16.78 15.84
C TYR A 110 -25.40 -15.36 15.39
N TRP A 111 -24.46 -14.45 15.31
CA TRP A 111 -24.73 -13.00 15.17
C TRP A 111 -25.70 -12.67 14.03
N HIS A 112 -25.47 -13.18 12.84
CA HIS A 112 -26.37 -12.93 11.70
C HIS A 112 -27.77 -13.53 11.89
N ALA A 113 -27.88 -14.69 12.54
CA ALA A 113 -29.19 -15.30 12.83
C ALA A 113 -29.95 -14.52 13.90
N GLN A 114 -29.29 -14.03 14.93
CA GLN A 114 -29.92 -13.18 15.94
C GLN A 114 -30.54 -11.92 15.33
N GLU A 115 -29.84 -11.30 14.40
CA GLU A 115 -30.32 -10.10 13.70
C GLU A 115 -31.49 -10.42 12.75
N LEU A 116 -31.32 -11.39 11.87
CA LEU A 116 -32.33 -11.69 10.85
C LEU A 116 -33.60 -12.32 11.42
N LEU A 117 -33.51 -13.17 12.45
CA LEU A 117 -34.62 -13.90 13.03
C LEU A 117 -35.30 -13.18 14.22
N ALA A 118 -34.87 -11.96 14.56
CA ALA A 118 -35.52 -11.14 15.58
C ALA A 118 -37.02 -10.91 15.27
N ASP A 119 -37.75 -10.41 16.23
CA ASP A 119 -39.16 -9.99 16.12
C ASP A 119 -40.09 -11.09 15.55
N GLY A 120 -39.83 -12.36 15.88
CA GLY A 120 -40.66 -13.49 15.48
C GLY A 120 -40.51 -13.93 14.01
N ARG A 121 -39.46 -13.50 13.31
CA ARG A 121 -39.16 -13.88 11.92
C ARG A 121 -38.61 -15.30 11.80
N GLY A 122 -38.24 -15.93 12.89
CA GLY A 122 -37.79 -17.32 12.99
C GLY A 122 -37.60 -17.74 14.43
N CYS A 123 -37.10 -18.94 14.65
CA CYS A 123 -36.87 -19.51 15.98
C CYS A 123 -35.39 -19.74 16.24
N LEU A 124 -34.93 -19.45 17.46
CA LEU A 124 -33.57 -19.73 17.89
C LEU A 124 -33.58 -20.87 18.92
N PHE A 125 -32.54 -21.73 18.85
CA PHE A 125 -32.28 -22.77 19.83
C PHE A 125 -30.78 -22.73 20.25
N PRO A 126 -30.43 -23.18 21.50
CA PRO A 126 -29.06 -23.12 21.99
C PRO A 126 -28.10 -23.97 21.15
N PHE A 127 -26.81 -23.56 21.10
CA PHE A 127 -25.75 -24.28 20.37
C PHE A 127 -25.64 -25.74 20.86
N GLY A 128 -25.74 -26.68 19.92
CA GLY A 128 -25.57 -28.11 20.17
C GLY A 128 -26.70 -28.78 20.92
N ASP A 129 -27.77 -28.07 21.26
CA ASP A 129 -28.91 -28.60 22.03
C ASP A 129 -29.93 -29.24 21.07
N SER A 130 -29.84 -30.56 20.91
CA SER A 130 -30.75 -31.35 20.06
C SER A 130 -32.16 -31.50 20.69
N GLU A 131 -32.29 -31.40 22.00
CA GLU A 131 -33.58 -31.47 22.71
C GLU A 131 -34.39 -30.19 22.49
N ALA A 132 -33.77 -29.03 22.72
CA ALA A 132 -34.36 -27.73 22.40
C ALA A 132 -34.77 -27.61 20.94
N LEU A 133 -33.91 -28.11 20.00
CA LEU A 133 -34.23 -28.17 18.57
C LEU A 133 -35.49 -29.03 18.33
N SER A 134 -35.58 -30.23 18.92
CA SER A 134 -36.74 -31.11 18.74
C SER A 134 -38.05 -30.47 19.25
N LEU A 135 -38.00 -29.78 20.37
CA LEU A 135 -39.17 -29.06 20.94
C LEU A 135 -39.59 -27.90 20.01
N THR A 136 -38.62 -27.15 19.47
CA THR A 136 -38.87 -26.05 18.52
C THR A 136 -39.53 -26.57 17.24
N LEU A 137 -38.99 -27.66 16.67
CA LEU A 137 -39.57 -28.29 15.48
C LEU A 137 -40.97 -28.82 15.72
N LYS A 138 -41.22 -29.50 16.86
CA LYS A 138 -42.56 -29.98 17.22
C LYS A 138 -43.56 -28.84 17.39
N SER A 139 -43.16 -27.72 17.97
CA SER A 139 -43.99 -26.52 18.10
C SER A 139 -44.39 -25.92 16.75
N LEU A 140 -43.43 -25.86 15.79
CA LEU A 140 -43.72 -25.35 14.45
C LEU A 140 -44.59 -26.31 13.63
N LEU A 141 -44.27 -27.61 13.63
CA LEU A 141 -44.98 -28.62 12.85
C LEU A 141 -46.38 -28.89 13.42
N GLY A 142 -46.57 -28.70 14.73
CA GLY A 142 -47.84 -28.91 15.42
C GLY A 142 -48.88 -27.81 15.22
N SER A 143 -48.49 -26.67 14.65
CA SER A 143 -49.42 -25.54 14.46
C SER A 143 -49.23 -24.94 13.05
N ARG A 144 -50.14 -25.27 12.14
CA ARG A 144 -50.15 -24.71 10.79
C ARG A 144 -50.12 -23.19 10.81
N THR A 145 -50.92 -22.57 11.71
CA THR A 145 -50.95 -21.12 11.86
C THR A 145 -49.62 -20.54 12.32
N HIS A 146 -48.89 -21.22 13.21
CA HIS A 146 -47.57 -20.80 13.66
C HIS A 146 -46.54 -20.92 12.55
N LEU A 147 -46.53 -22.03 11.81
CA LEU A 147 -45.67 -22.25 10.66
C LEU A 147 -45.91 -21.21 9.56
N ASP A 148 -47.16 -20.97 9.17
CA ASP A 148 -47.51 -20.02 8.13
C ASP A 148 -47.17 -18.57 8.54
N ARG A 149 -47.34 -18.22 9.83
CA ARG A 149 -46.91 -16.91 10.35
C ARG A 149 -45.38 -16.72 10.25
N ALA A 150 -44.60 -17.73 10.64
CA ALA A 150 -43.14 -17.67 10.52
C ALA A 150 -42.67 -17.56 9.07
N LYS A 151 -43.31 -18.33 8.15
CA LYS A 151 -43.05 -18.25 6.71
C LYS A 151 -43.36 -16.86 6.17
N ALA A 152 -44.51 -16.28 6.49
CA ALA A 152 -44.91 -14.96 6.04
C ALA A 152 -43.95 -13.86 6.55
N ALA A 153 -43.62 -13.89 7.84
CA ALA A 153 -42.71 -12.92 8.46
C ALA A 153 -41.31 -12.94 7.81
N SER A 154 -40.75 -14.14 7.58
CA SER A 154 -39.47 -14.30 6.84
C SER A 154 -39.57 -13.72 5.42
N PHE A 155 -40.61 -14.05 4.69
CA PHE A 155 -40.82 -13.60 3.32
C PHE A 155 -40.97 -12.09 3.22
N GLU A 156 -41.83 -11.48 4.01
CA GLU A 156 -42.08 -10.04 4.00
C GLU A 156 -40.84 -9.23 4.36
N PHE A 157 -40.10 -9.65 5.39
CA PHE A 157 -38.88 -8.97 5.82
C PHE A 157 -37.80 -8.94 4.72
N THR A 158 -37.70 -10.01 3.91
CA THR A 158 -36.67 -10.10 2.87
C THR A 158 -37.06 -9.46 1.53
N ARG A 159 -38.31 -8.97 1.35
CA ARG A 159 -38.74 -8.32 0.09
C ARG A 159 -37.91 -7.09 -0.31
N PRO A 160 -37.43 -6.24 0.61
CA PRO A 160 -36.49 -5.15 0.28
C PRO A 160 -35.10 -5.63 -0.12
N MET A 161 -34.71 -6.85 0.25
CA MET A 161 -33.36 -7.38 0.08
C MET A 161 -33.11 -8.07 -1.26
N VAL A 162 -34.10 -8.04 -2.20
CA VAL A 162 -33.90 -8.59 -3.55
C VAL A 162 -33.00 -7.69 -4.39
N TRP A 163 -32.13 -8.28 -5.20
CA TRP A 163 -31.13 -7.57 -6.00
C TRP A 163 -31.63 -6.33 -6.75
N PRO A 164 -32.80 -6.35 -7.43
CA PRO A 164 -33.32 -5.16 -8.12
C PRO A 164 -33.63 -3.99 -7.17
N ARG A 165 -34.04 -4.25 -5.93
CA ARG A 165 -34.30 -3.20 -4.93
C ARG A 165 -33.02 -2.69 -4.30
N ILE A 166 -32.08 -3.59 -3.96
CA ILE A 166 -30.75 -3.20 -3.47
C ILE A 166 -30.02 -2.37 -4.53
N GLY A 167 -30.03 -2.80 -5.80
CA GLY A 167 -29.43 -2.03 -6.90
C GLY A 167 -30.05 -0.64 -7.06
N ARG A 168 -31.38 -0.52 -6.93
CA ARG A 168 -32.06 0.77 -6.98
C ARG A 168 -31.68 1.66 -5.80
N ALA A 169 -31.71 1.14 -4.58
CA ALA A 169 -31.32 1.89 -3.38
C ALA A 169 -29.85 2.34 -3.45
N SER A 170 -28.96 1.50 -3.96
CA SER A 170 -27.55 1.86 -4.18
C SER A 170 -27.41 2.98 -5.23
N LEU A 171 -28.19 2.91 -6.32
CA LEU A 171 -28.19 3.95 -7.35
C LEU A 171 -28.78 5.27 -6.82
N GLU A 172 -29.85 5.21 -6.03
CA GLU A 172 -30.46 6.38 -5.38
C GLU A 172 -29.46 7.03 -4.43
N LEU A 173 -28.77 6.25 -3.59
CA LEU A 173 -27.75 6.73 -2.68
C LEU A 173 -26.57 7.38 -3.45
N ALA A 174 -26.09 6.74 -4.50
CA ALA A 174 -25.03 7.29 -5.35
C ALA A 174 -25.49 8.58 -6.04
N THR A 175 -26.73 8.63 -6.53
CA THR A 175 -27.31 9.82 -7.15
C THR A 175 -27.50 10.94 -6.14
N GLN A 176 -27.93 10.64 -4.93
CA GLN A 176 -28.04 11.60 -3.84
C GLN A 176 -26.66 12.13 -3.45
N ALA A 177 -25.67 11.25 -3.26
CA ALA A 177 -24.30 11.64 -2.97
C ALA A 177 -23.68 12.53 -4.06
N THR A 178 -24.00 12.29 -5.33
CA THR A 178 -23.55 13.15 -6.45
C THR A 178 -24.29 14.50 -6.52
N LYS A 179 -25.54 14.57 -6.10
CA LYS A 179 -26.30 15.83 -6.01
C LYS A 179 -25.89 16.67 -4.80
N GLU A 180 -25.61 16.04 -3.70
CA GLU A 180 -25.17 16.65 -2.44
C GLU A 180 -23.65 16.90 -2.45
N ALA A 181 -22.90 16.20 -3.32
CA ALA A 181 -21.52 16.55 -3.58
C ALA A 181 -21.52 17.99 -4.14
N PRO A 182 -20.91 18.96 -3.44
CA PRO A 182 -20.73 20.28 -4.01
C PRO A 182 -20.05 20.09 -5.36
N SER A 183 -20.44 20.91 -6.36
CA SER A 183 -20.00 20.83 -7.77
C SER A 183 -18.50 21.06 -7.99
N ARG A 184 -17.79 21.28 -6.94
CA ARG A 184 -16.41 20.94 -6.61
C ARG A 184 -16.51 20.21 -5.28
N LEU A 185 -16.03 18.97 -5.17
CA LEU A 185 -15.56 18.48 -3.89
C LEU A 185 -14.90 19.69 -3.25
N PRO A 186 -15.31 20.17 -2.06
CA PRO A 186 -14.49 21.15 -1.40
C PRO A 186 -13.12 20.47 -1.49
N ARG A 187 -12.15 21.14 -2.14
CA ARG A 187 -10.76 20.79 -1.91
C ARG A 187 -10.76 20.70 -0.40
N ARG A 188 -10.87 19.46 0.12
CA ARG A 188 -10.76 19.25 1.55
C ARG A 188 -9.43 19.92 1.75
N ARG A 189 -9.46 21.19 2.21
CA ARG A 189 -8.29 21.76 2.79
C ARG A 189 -7.98 20.68 3.79
N LEU A 190 -7.04 19.80 3.43
CA LEU A 190 -6.44 18.90 4.37
C LEU A 190 -6.27 19.82 5.53
N ALA A 191 -7.09 19.58 6.59
CA ALA A 191 -7.02 20.40 7.79
C ALA A 191 -5.54 20.51 7.97
N ARG A 192 -4.95 21.72 7.79
CA ARG A 192 -3.51 21.94 7.76
C ARG A 192 -3.00 20.94 8.74
N ALA A 193 -2.30 19.89 8.27
CA ALA A 193 -1.79 18.88 9.17
C ALA A 193 -0.88 19.72 10.05
N SER A 194 -1.40 20.13 11.20
CA SER A 194 -0.70 21.00 12.12
C SER A 194 0.47 20.26 12.75
N SER A 195 0.66 19.00 12.35
CA SER A 195 1.79 18.15 12.72
C SER A 195 2.13 17.21 11.57
N LEU A 196 3.40 17.08 11.27
CA LEU A 196 3.93 16.03 10.40
C LEU A 196 3.60 14.65 10.99
N PRO A 197 3.48 13.58 10.17
CA PRO A 197 3.42 12.23 10.69
C PRO A 197 4.62 11.91 11.58
N ASP A 198 4.40 11.09 12.62
CA ASP A 198 5.52 10.56 13.41
C ASP A 198 6.47 9.75 12.53
N LEU A 199 7.78 9.85 12.80
CA LEU A 199 8.77 9.02 12.14
C LEU A 199 8.62 7.56 12.59
N ARG A 200 8.09 6.73 11.71
CA ARG A 200 7.89 5.29 11.96
C ARG A 200 8.65 4.49 10.92
N LEU A 201 9.47 3.55 11.38
CA LEU A 201 10.26 2.65 10.52
C LEU A 201 9.65 1.25 10.39
N ASP A 202 8.44 1.02 10.91
CA ASP A 202 7.80 -0.31 11.00
C ASP A 202 7.77 -1.05 9.67
N HIS A 203 7.39 -0.37 8.59
CA HIS A 203 7.32 -1.01 7.29
C HIS A 203 8.70 -1.23 6.68
N LEU A 204 9.61 -0.26 6.82
CA LEU A 204 11.00 -0.43 6.40
C LEU A 204 11.65 -1.64 7.09
N LEU A 205 11.43 -1.79 8.41
CA LEU A 205 11.88 -2.95 9.18
C LEU A 205 11.25 -4.25 8.69
N ARG A 206 9.96 -4.24 8.34
CA ARG A 206 9.27 -5.40 7.77
C ARG A 206 9.84 -5.80 6.41
N MET A 207 10.23 -4.83 5.59
CA MET A 207 10.84 -5.05 4.27
C MET A 207 12.31 -5.46 4.36
N THR A 208 12.97 -5.26 5.50
CA THR A 208 14.40 -5.50 5.70
C THR A 208 14.64 -6.83 6.41
N ASP A 209 15.57 -7.62 5.91
CA ASP A 209 16.11 -8.80 6.59
C ASP A 209 17.59 -8.62 6.95
N ASP A 210 18.33 -9.71 7.15
CA ASP A 210 19.76 -9.68 7.48
C ASP A 210 20.68 -9.37 6.29
N THR A 211 20.12 -9.25 5.10
CA THR A 211 20.84 -8.95 3.84
C THR A 211 20.67 -7.49 3.44
N GLY A 212 19.43 -7.02 3.43
CA GLY A 212 19.09 -5.67 2.97
C GLY A 212 17.58 -5.47 2.88
N VAL A 213 17.14 -4.39 2.22
CA VAL A 213 15.72 -4.14 1.95
C VAL A 213 15.28 -4.93 0.72
N ILE A 214 14.20 -5.70 0.84
CA ILE A 214 13.55 -6.43 -0.25
C ILE A 214 12.87 -5.43 -1.18
N GLN A 215 13.10 -5.57 -2.50
CA GLN A 215 12.73 -4.57 -3.52
C GLN A 215 11.22 -4.31 -3.57
N HIS A 216 10.39 -5.35 -3.67
CA HIS A 216 8.95 -5.20 -3.86
C HIS A 216 8.13 -5.80 -2.74
N ALA A 217 6.88 -5.34 -2.62
CA ALA A 217 5.86 -5.93 -1.77
C ALA A 217 4.61 -6.28 -2.58
N THR A 218 3.82 -7.21 -2.07
CA THR A 218 2.43 -7.39 -2.47
C THR A 218 1.57 -6.84 -1.33
N TYR A 219 0.89 -5.73 -1.58
CA TYR A 219 0.38 -4.86 -0.51
C TYR A 219 1.51 -4.49 0.46
N GLY A 220 1.36 -4.74 1.75
CA GLY A 220 2.41 -4.51 2.77
C GLY A 220 3.24 -5.75 3.11
N ILE A 221 3.27 -6.80 2.27
CA ILE A 221 3.99 -8.05 2.54
C ILE A 221 5.19 -8.16 1.60
N PRO A 222 6.44 -8.30 2.12
CA PRO A 222 7.65 -8.39 1.30
C PRO A 222 7.58 -9.53 0.28
N LEU A 223 7.80 -9.20 -0.99
CA LEU A 223 7.83 -10.15 -2.10
C LEU A 223 9.24 -10.72 -2.25
N ARG A 224 9.61 -11.70 -1.42
CA ARG A 224 10.97 -12.25 -1.36
C ARG A 224 11.55 -12.67 -2.70
N ARG A 225 10.73 -13.15 -3.63
CA ARG A 225 11.20 -13.54 -4.98
C ARG A 225 11.75 -12.37 -5.81
N SER A 226 11.43 -11.12 -5.45
CA SER A 226 12.01 -9.95 -6.14
C SER A 226 13.47 -9.70 -5.77
N GLY A 227 13.94 -10.29 -4.66
CA GLY A 227 15.31 -10.06 -4.20
C GLY A 227 15.54 -8.63 -3.74
N TYR A 228 16.75 -8.14 -3.99
CA TYR A 228 17.26 -6.86 -3.53
C TYR A 228 17.84 -6.08 -4.71
N CYS A 229 17.85 -4.75 -4.62
CA CYS A 229 18.62 -3.92 -5.54
C CYS A 229 19.48 -2.88 -4.80
N VAL A 230 20.56 -2.47 -5.44
CA VAL A 230 21.48 -1.47 -4.90
C VAL A 230 20.79 -0.12 -4.75
N ASP A 231 19.96 0.27 -5.71
CA ASP A 231 19.24 1.55 -5.69
C ASP A 231 18.40 1.74 -4.41
N ASP A 232 17.64 0.71 -4.02
CA ASP A 232 16.79 0.76 -2.83
C ASP A 232 17.62 0.73 -1.54
N ASN A 233 18.66 -0.12 -1.49
CA ASN A 233 19.53 -0.23 -0.31
C ASN A 233 20.37 1.03 -0.11
N ALA A 234 20.81 1.70 -1.18
CA ALA A 234 21.51 2.99 -1.12
C ALA A 234 20.61 4.09 -0.51
N ARG A 235 19.36 4.21 -0.99
CA ARG A 235 18.39 5.15 -0.42
C ARG A 235 18.00 4.78 1.01
N ALA A 236 17.82 3.50 1.30
CA ALA A 236 17.52 3.02 2.65
C ALA A 236 18.66 3.32 3.65
N LEU A 237 19.92 3.26 3.19
CA LEU A 237 21.08 3.67 3.99
C LEU A 237 20.99 5.16 4.36
N ILE A 238 20.66 6.04 3.41
CA ILE A 238 20.50 7.47 3.68
C ILE A 238 19.37 7.70 4.69
N VAL A 239 18.23 7.02 4.53
CA VAL A 239 17.11 7.09 5.49
C VAL A 239 17.55 6.62 6.87
N ALA A 240 18.27 5.50 6.98
CA ALA A 240 18.76 4.97 8.24
C ALA A 240 19.72 5.92 8.95
N LEU A 241 20.65 6.55 8.21
CA LEU A 241 21.58 7.55 8.72
C LEU A 241 20.85 8.80 9.25
N LEU A 242 19.87 9.30 8.51
CA LEU A 242 19.07 10.45 8.94
C LEU A 242 18.20 10.11 10.15
N ALA A 243 17.59 8.92 10.18
CA ALA A 243 16.81 8.45 11.32
C ALA A 243 17.68 8.29 12.57
N ASP A 244 18.91 7.78 12.42
CA ASP A 244 19.87 7.68 13.54
C ASP A 244 20.27 9.04 14.10
N ARG A 245 20.33 10.08 13.27
CA ARG A 245 20.55 11.47 13.71
C ARG A 245 19.36 12.04 14.49
N VAL A 246 18.14 11.68 14.11
CA VAL A 246 16.93 12.12 14.82
C VAL A 246 16.81 11.40 16.17
N SER A 247 17.04 10.09 16.19
CA SER A 247 16.98 9.25 17.39
C SER A 247 17.86 8.02 17.22
N SER A 248 19.09 8.10 17.80
CA SER A 248 20.03 6.98 17.72
C SER A 248 19.59 5.83 18.61
N THR A 249 19.29 4.72 17.98
CA THR A 249 18.84 3.48 18.62
C THR A 249 19.65 2.29 18.11
N GLU A 250 19.57 1.15 18.77
CA GLU A 250 20.18 -0.09 18.26
C GLU A 250 19.58 -0.48 16.90
N VAL A 251 18.28 -0.22 16.71
CA VAL A 251 17.57 -0.50 15.46
C VAL A 251 18.13 0.35 14.32
N THR A 252 18.27 1.67 14.49
CA THR A 252 18.79 2.57 13.45
C THR A 252 20.23 2.23 13.09
N ARG A 253 21.09 1.99 14.09
CA ARG A 253 22.49 1.55 13.85
C ARG A 253 22.58 0.22 13.11
N ARG A 254 21.73 -0.75 13.46
CA ARG A 254 21.64 -2.03 12.74
C ARG A 254 21.25 -1.84 11.29
N LEU A 255 20.26 -0.98 10.98
CA LEU A 255 19.87 -0.67 9.62
C LEU A 255 21.05 -0.07 8.83
N VAL A 256 21.79 0.89 9.40
CA VAL A 256 22.99 1.47 8.76
C VAL A 256 24.00 0.38 8.40
N THR A 257 24.33 -0.49 9.33
CA THR A 257 25.31 -1.57 9.09
C THR A 257 24.79 -2.61 8.09
N THR A 258 23.50 -2.93 8.10
CA THR A 258 22.89 -3.88 7.16
C THR A 258 22.98 -3.34 5.73
N TYR A 259 22.56 -2.10 5.50
CA TYR A 259 22.56 -1.54 4.14
C TYR A 259 23.96 -1.22 3.63
N LEU A 260 24.86 -0.73 4.48
CA LEU A 260 26.25 -0.50 4.10
C LEU A 260 26.96 -1.83 3.77
N GLY A 261 26.71 -2.88 4.56
CA GLY A 261 27.22 -4.23 4.30
C GLY A 261 26.68 -4.82 3.00
N TYR A 262 25.41 -4.55 2.66
CA TYR A 262 24.84 -4.92 1.38
C TYR A 262 25.57 -4.23 0.22
N LEU A 263 25.78 -2.92 0.31
CA LEU A 263 26.51 -2.17 -0.74
C LEU A 263 27.94 -2.64 -0.89
N GLN A 264 28.62 -2.97 0.23
CA GLN A 264 29.97 -3.56 0.20
C GLN A 264 29.98 -4.89 -0.53
N TYR A 265 29.02 -5.76 -0.26
CA TYR A 265 28.92 -7.08 -0.91
C TYR A 265 28.63 -6.96 -2.40
N ALA A 266 27.80 -5.98 -2.80
CA ALA A 266 27.46 -5.72 -4.19
C ALA A 266 28.57 -5.02 -4.99
N GLN A 267 29.57 -4.43 -4.32
CA GLN A 267 30.69 -3.76 -4.99
C GLN A 267 31.69 -4.79 -5.53
N ARG A 268 31.95 -4.73 -6.83
CA ARG A 268 32.94 -5.55 -7.51
C ARG A 268 34.36 -5.09 -7.20
N ALA A 269 35.34 -5.93 -7.52
CA ALA A 269 36.77 -5.60 -7.34
C ALA A 269 37.22 -4.39 -8.18
N ASP A 270 36.60 -4.14 -9.31
CA ASP A 270 36.84 -2.99 -10.19
C ASP A 270 36.17 -1.69 -9.72
N GLY A 271 35.38 -1.74 -8.62
CA GLY A 271 34.68 -0.60 -8.05
C GLY A 271 33.24 -0.41 -8.52
N HIS A 272 32.80 -1.12 -9.55
CA HIS A 272 31.41 -1.18 -9.98
C HIS A 272 30.52 -1.91 -8.98
N PHE A 273 29.19 -1.84 -9.21
CA PHE A 273 28.19 -2.52 -8.36
C PHE A 273 27.31 -3.45 -9.19
N ASP A 274 27.04 -4.65 -8.67
CA ASP A 274 26.00 -5.54 -9.18
C ASP A 274 24.64 -5.03 -8.69
N ASN A 275 23.83 -4.43 -9.59
CA ASN A 275 22.60 -3.73 -9.18
C ASN A 275 21.55 -4.66 -8.54
N PHE A 276 21.42 -5.90 -9.03
CA PHE A 276 20.40 -6.82 -8.56
C PHE A 276 21.00 -8.05 -7.87
N MET A 277 20.36 -8.46 -6.79
CA MET A 277 20.69 -9.68 -6.05
C MET A 277 19.41 -10.50 -5.83
N LYS A 278 19.48 -11.79 -6.16
CA LYS A 278 18.39 -12.73 -5.84
C LYS A 278 18.22 -12.90 -4.33
N TYR A 279 17.03 -13.32 -3.92
CA TYR A 279 16.78 -13.67 -2.51
C TYR A 279 17.72 -14.80 -2.00
N SER A 280 18.26 -15.61 -2.89
CA SER A 280 19.31 -16.59 -2.59
C SER A 280 20.70 -15.97 -2.37
N ARG A 281 20.81 -14.64 -2.33
CA ARG A 281 22.05 -13.85 -2.13
C ARG A 281 23.09 -14.03 -3.24
N VAL A 282 22.64 -14.36 -4.42
CA VAL A 282 23.48 -14.43 -5.62
C VAL A 282 23.27 -13.14 -6.41
N CYS A 283 24.35 -12.36 -6.61
CA CYS A 283 24.33 -11.18 -7.47
C CYS A 283 24.02 -11.60 -8.91
N GLU A 284 23.22 -10.81 -9.60
CA GLU A 284 22.93 -10.99 -11.03
C GLU A 284 23.94 -10.18 -11.83
N PRO A 285 24.82 -10.83 -12.61
CA PRO A 285 25.75 -10.11 -13.46
C PRO A 285 24.99 -9.27 -14.49
N GLY A 286 25.33 -8.01 -14.61
CA GLY A 286 24.74 -7.10 -15.57
C GLY A 286 25.58 -5.83 -15.65
N ASP A 287 25.31 -4.99 -16.65
CA ASP A 287 25.86 -3.64 -16.66
C ASP A 287 25.10 -2.81 -15.62
N PRO A 288 25.80 -2.19 -14.64
CA PRO A 288 25.16 -1.32 -13.68
C PRO A 288 24.55 -0.12 -14.42
N SER A 289 23.34 0.26 -14.01
CA SER A 289 22.76 1.50 -14.50
C SER A 289 23.53 2.71 -13.94
N ASP A 290 23.54 3.81 -14.67
CA ASP A 290 24.11 5.08 -14.21
C ASP A 290 23.55 5.50 -12.86
N ASP A 291 22.24 5.27 -12.64
CA ASP A 291 21.55 5.53 -11.39
C ASP A 291 22.12 4.70 -10.24
N CYS A 292 22.44 3.43 -10.48
CA CYS A 292 23.03 2.55 -9.47
C CYS A 292 24.36 3.12 -8.95
N VAL A 293 25.25 3.53 -9.85
CA VAL A 293 26.53 4.15 -9.50
C VAL A 293 26.30 5.47 -8.76
N GLY A 294 25.47 6.35 -9.32
CA GLY A 294 25.19 7.66 -8.74
C GLY A 294 24.57 7.56 -7.35
N ARG A 295 23.55 6.70 -7.16
CA ARG A 295 22.87 6.51 -5.86
C ARG A 295 23.81 5.92 -4.81
N THR A 296 24.68 5.00 -5.21
CA THR A 296 25.66 4.43 -4.28
C THR A 296 26.65 5.49 -3.83
N ILE A 297 27.19 6.31 -4.75
CA ILE A 297 28.07 7.43 -4.41
C ILE A 297 27.35 8.41 -3.47
N TRP A 298 26.05 8.71 -3.71
CA TRP A 298 25.26 9.54 -2.81
C TRP A 298 25.16 8.92 -1.40
N ALA A 299 24.85 7.64 -1.30
CA ALA A 299 24.75 6.94 -0.02
C ALA A 299 26.09 6.89 0.73
N LEU A 300 27.18 6.61 0.02
CA LEU A 300 28.53 6.57 0.61
C LEU A 300 28.99 7.97 1.09
N GLY A 301 28.79 9.01 0.28
CA GLY A 301 29.05 10.40 0.69
C GLY A 301 28.23 10.81 1.91
N SER A 302 26.94 10.46 1.92
CA SER A 302 26.06 10.67 3.08
C SER A 302 26.55 9.90 4.33
N THR A 303 27.09 8.70 4.16
CA THR A 303 27.67 7.92 5.28
C THR A 303 28.87 8.62 5.87
N LEU A 304 29.75 9.17 5.04
CA LEU A 304 30.91 9.96 5.49
C LEU A 304 30.48 11.15 6.34
N GLN A 305 29.42 11.83 5.94
CA GLN A 305 28.94 13.04 6.61
C GLN A 305 28.10 12.77 7.87
N LEU A 306 27.29 11.71 7.86
CA LEU A 306 26.22 11.52 8.84
C LEU A 306 26.49 10.39 9.83
N ALA A 307 27.27 9.36 9.47
CA ALA A 307 27.50 8.22 10.36
C ALA A 307 28.30 8.62 11.61
N SER A 308 27.84 8.15 12.77
CA SER A 308 28.53 8.32 14.04
C SER A 308 29.69 7.34 14.22
N ASP A 309 29.60 6.14 13.58
CA ASP A 309 30.58 5.08 13.66
C ASP A 309 31.75 5.28 12.69
N GLU A 310 33.00 5.23 13.21
CA GLU A 310 34.20 5.44 12.41
C GLU A 310 34.44 4.30 11.41
N GLY A 311 34.11 3.05 11.77
CA GLY A 311 34.24 1.91 10.88
C GLY A 311 33.33 2.05 9.65
N CYS A 312 32.11 2.54 9.84
CA CYS A 312 31.20 2.85 8.74
C CYS A 312 31.77 3.95 7.83
N ARG A 313 32.33 5.03 8.40
CA ARG A 313 32.97 6.11 7.62
C ARG A 313 34.17 5.59 6.83
N SER A 314 35.07 4.84 7.47
CA SER A 314 36.25 4.29 6.82
C SER A 314 35.89 3.37 5.65
N LEU A 315 34.93 2.45 5.86
CA LEU A 315 34.43 1.57 4.81
C LEU A 315 33.80 2.35 3.66
N ALA A 316 32.96 3.33 3.96
CA ALA A 316 32.32 4.18 2.95
C ALA A 316 33.37 4.94 2.13
N ARG A 317 34.44 5.44 2.76
CA ARG A 317 35.57 6.09 2.07
C ARG A 317 36.23 5.14 1.06
N GLU A 318 36.63 3.96 1.50
CA GLU A 318 37.28 2.98 0.63
C GLU A 318 36.41 2.57 -0.56
N MET A 319 35.11 2.40 -0.31
CA MET A 319 34.14 2.05 -1.36
C MET A 319 33.94 3.19 -2.35
N LEU A 320 33.81 4.43 -1.84
CA LEU A 320 33.63 5.62 -2.67
C LEU A 320 34.85 5.87 -3.56
N ASP A 321 36.07 5.79 -3.00
CA ASP A 321 37.30 6.01 -3.75
C ASP A 321 37.46 4.99 -4.89
N ARG A 322 37.03 3.74 -4.69
CA ARG A 322 36.99 2.74 -5.77
C ARG A 322 35.92 3.00 -6.82
N ALA A 323 34.82 3.67 -6.46
CA ALA A 323 33.73 3.96 -7.38
C ALA A 323 33.95 5.24 -8.21
N LEU A 324 34.81 6.18 -7.76
CA LEU A 324 35.05 7.46 -8.44
C LEU A 324 35.40 7.35 -9.91
N PRO A 325 36.24 6.41 -10.38
CA PRO A 325 36.56 6.29 -11.81
C PRO A 325 35.34 6.09 -12.71
N TRP A 326 34.25 5.57 -12.18
CA TRP A 326 33.01 5.27 -12.91
C TRP A 326 32.04 6.46 -13.01
N THR A 327 32.44 7.63 -12.53
CA THR A 327 31.64 8.86 -12.67
C THR A 327 31.78 9.56 -14.02
N ASN A 328 32.76 9.20 -14.86
CA ASN A 328 33.11 9.97 -16.05
C ASN A 328 32.05 9.97 -17.14
N ASP A 329 31.29 8.87 -17.30
CA ASP A 329 30.37 8.65 -18.42
C ASP A 329 28.92 8.50 -17.99
N LEU A 330 28.53 9.09 -16.83
CA LEU A 330 27.17 8.99 -16.32
C LEU A 330 26.20 9.89 -17.10
N GLY A 331 25.00 9.37 -17.35
CA GLY A 331 23.86 10.15 -17.82
C GLY A 331 23.39 11.21 -16.81
N PRO A 332 22.45 12.09 -17.18
CA PRO A 332 22.10 13.25 -16.36
C PRO A 332 21.68 12.93 -14.92
N ARG A 333 20.91 11.85 -14.71
CA ARG A 333 20.44 11.46 -13.35
C ARG A 333 21.55 10.81 -12.54
N GLY A 334 22.29 9.88 -13.12
CA GLY A 334 23.46 9.30 -12.49
C GLY A 334 24.49 10.36 -12.10
N SER A 335 24.75 11.33 -12.97
CA SER A 335 25.60 12.49 -12.69
C SER A 335 25.09 13.30 -11.50
N ALA A 336 23.81 13.65 -11.50
CA ALA A 336 23.19 14.42 -10.43
C ALA A 336 23.27 13.68 -9.08
N LEU A 337 22.95 12.40 -9.05
CA LEU A 337 23.03 11.55 -7.84
C LEU A 337 24.47 11.46 -7.32
N ALA A 338 25.45 11.25 -8.20
CA ALA A 338 26.87 11.22 -7.82
C ALA A 338 27.31 12.56 -7.23
N MET A 339 26.89 13.71 -7.81
CA MET A 339 27.20 15.04 -7.31
C MET A 339 26.71 15.26 -5.87
N LEU A 340 25.54 14.70 -5.48
CA LEU A 340 25.05 14.77 -4.09
C LEU A 340 25.99 14.06 -3.11
N GLY A 341 26.54 12.93 -3.50
CA GLY A 341 27.53 12.20 -2.69
C GLY A 341 28.86 12.93 -2.62
N LEU A 342 29.32 13.48 -3.75
CA LEU A 342 30.57 14.23 -3.82
C LEU A 342 30.52 15.54 -3.01
N THR A 343 29.41 16.25 -3.01
CA THR A 343 29.22 17.43 -2.17
C THR A 343 29.25 17.07 -0.68
N SER A 344 28.68 15.91 -0.30
CA SER A 344 28.77 15.41 1.08
C SER A 344 30.19 14.98 1.46
N LEU A 345 30.93 14.34 0.56
CA LEU A 345 32.35 14.01 0.71
C LEU A 345 33.17 15.29 0.96
N LEU A 346 33.02 16.31 0.11
CA LEU A 346 33.78 17.55 0.20
C LEU A 346 33.41 18.41 1.41
N ALA A 347 32.22 18.25 1.96
CA ALA A 347 31.83 18.88 3.22
C ALA A 347 32.64 18.36 4.43
N VAL A 348 33.13 17.12 4.39
CA VAL A 348 33.95 16.53 5.47
C VAL A 348 35.43 16.44 5.13
N ASP A 349 35.78 16.48 3.85
CA ASP A 349 37.15 16.42 3.34
C ASP A 349 37.30 17.34 2.11
N ALA A 350 37.38 18.64 2.39
CA ALA A 350 37.49 19.67 1.35
C ALA A 350 38.77 19.53 0.49
N GLY A 351 39.78 18.79 0.95
CA GLY A 351 41.04 18.55 0.24
C GLY A 351 41.03 17.33 -0.70
N HIS A 352 39.93 16.61 -0.83
CA HIS A 352 39.84 15.38 -1.62
C HIS A 352 39.91 15.66 -3.11
N ALA A 353 41.11 15.66 -3.71
CA ALA A 353 41.36 16.13 -5.06
C ALA A 353 40.56 15.37 -6.15
N ALA A 354 40.46 14.03 -6.03
CA ALA A 354 39.67 13.23 -7.00
C ALA A 354 38.18 13.53 -6.91
N GLY A 355 37.63 13.76 -5.70
CA GLY A 355 36.24 14.16 -5.50
C GLY A 355 35.95 15.56 -6.05
N GLN A 356 36.88 16.53 -5.88
CA GLN A 356 36.77 17.85 -6.48
C GLN A 356 36.72 17.77 -8.01
N ALA A 357 37.68 17.04 -8.62
CA ALA A 357 37.75 16.86 -10.08
C ALA A 357 36.48 16.18 -10.63
N ALA A 358 35.97 15.15 -9.94
CA ALA A 358 34.73 14.47 -10.34
C ALA A 358 33.52 15.40 -10.24
N LEU A 359 33.36 16.18 -9.14
CA LEU A 359 32.27 17.15 -8.99
C LEU A 359 32.31 18.22 -10.08
N GLU A 360 33.51 18.76 -10.39
CA GLU A 360 33.69 19.76 -11.45
C GLU A 360 33.32 19.17 -12.81
N HIS A 361 33.83 18.00 -13.16
CA HIS A 361 33.53 17.30 -14.39
C HIS A 361 32.02 17.09 -14.61
N LEU A 362 31.34 16.51 -13.62
CA LEU A 362 29.89 16.23 -13.68
C LEU A 362 29.08 17.52 -13.79
N THR A 363 29.46 18.55 -13.02
CA THR A 363 28.82 19.87 -13.08
C THR A 363 28.90 20.46 -14.47
N GLN A 364 30.10 20.48 -15.06
CA GLN A 364 30.32 21.02 -16.42
C GLN A 364 29.57 20.21 -17.49
N ALA A 365 29.52 18.88 -17.35
CA ALA A 365 28.75 18.02 -18.23
C ALA A 365 27.23 18.34 -18.20
N LEU A 366 26.64 18.55 -17.03
CA LEU A 366 25.25 18.96 -16.92
C LEU A 366 25.00 20.37 -17.46
N LEU A 367 25.86 21.34 -17.18
CA LEU A 367 25.73 22.70 -17.72
C LEU A 367 25.83 22.73 -19.23
N ALA A 368 26.78 21.99 -19.81
CA ALA A 368 26.92 21.87 -21.26
C ALA A 368 25.68 21.25 -21.91
N ARG A 369 25.16 20.17 -21.33
CA ARG A 369 23.93 19.52 -21.80
C ARG A 369 22.72 20.45 -21.73
N TYR A 370 22.59 21.27 -20.67
CA TYR A 370 21.54 22.28 -20.58
C TYR A 370 21.69 23.33 -21.70
N GLN A 371 22.89 23.84 -21.96
CA GLN A 371 23.14 24.81 -23.03
C GLN A 371 22.80 24.26 -24.42
N GLU A 372 23.03 22.96 -24.63
CA GLU A 372 22.74 22.28 -25.90
C GLU A 372 21.24 22.04 -26.11
N GLN A 373 20.52 21.66 -25.06
CA GLN A 373 19.14 21.16 -25.16
C GLN A 373 18.07 22.21 -24.82
N ALA A 374 18.40 23.21 -24.00
CA ALA A 374 17.40 24.16 -23.50
C ALA A 374 16.98 25.18 -24.58
N THR A 375 15.68 25.48 -24.58
CA THR A 375 15.07 26.55 -25.39
C THR A 375 14.19 27.42 -24.47
N PRO A 376 13.74 28.62 -24.90
CA PRO A 376 12.86 29.45 -24.07
C PRO A 376 11.63 28.73 -23.53
N ASP A 377 11.04 27.82 -24.33
CA ASP A 377 9.82 27.07 -23.97
C ASP A 377 10.13 25.70 -23.35
N TRP A 378 11.39 25.25 -23.35
CA TRP A 378 11.82 23.95 -22.84
C TRP A 378 13.15 24.08 -22.11
N ARG A 379 13.13 24.53 -20.86
CA ARG A 379 14.34 24.78 -20.05
C ARG A 379 14.80 23.51 -19.35
N TRP A 380 15.20 22.51 -20.15
CA TRP A 380 15.53 21.18 -19.67
C TRP A 380 16.74 20.57 -20.37
N PHE A 381 17.35 19.56 -19.74
CA PHE A 381 18.59 18.90 -20.13
C PHE A 381 18.43 17.83 -21.21
N GLU A 382 17.21 17.39 -21.48
CA GLU A 382 16.87 16.26 -22.35
C GLU A 382 15.64 16.59 -23.21
N PRO A 383 15.38 15.86 -24.30
CA PRO A 383 14.18 16.08 -25.12
C PRO A 383 12.89 15.60 -24.45
N SER A 384 12.97 14.99 -23.26
CA SER A 384 11.81 14.49 -22.49
C SER A 384 12.00 14.65 -20.98
N LEU A 385 10.89 14.78 -20.26
CA LEU A 385 10.82 14.57 -18.81
C LEU A 385 10.41 13.12 -18.58
N THR A 386 11.19 12.41 -17.77
CA THR A 386 10.96 11.01 -17.47
C THR A 386 10.67 10.83 -15.97
N TYR A 387 11.55 10.21 -15.21
CA TYR A 387 11.46 10.01 -13.76
C TYR A 387 12.55 10.81 -13.04
N ASP A 388 12.39 11.01 -11.74
CA ASP A 388 13.40 11.61 -10.82
C ASP A 388 13.98 12.94 -11.34
N ASN A 389 13.14 13.71 -12.07
CA ASN A 389 13.59 14.89 -12.80
C ASN A 389 14.18 15.96 -11.88
N ALA A 390 13.54 16.22 -10.72
CA ALA A 390 13.96 17.29 -9.83
C ALA A 390 15.32 17.02 -9.14
N THR A 391 15.87 15.81 -9.25
CA THR A 391 17.21 15.46 -8.74
C THR A 391 18.32 16.21 -9.51
N ILE A 392 18.10 16.57 -10.79
CA ILE A 392 19.12 17.33 -11.55
C ILE A 392 19.27 18.77 -11.00
N PRO A 393 18.22 19.59 -10.86
CA PRO A 393 18.36 20.90 -10.23
C PRO A 393 18.76 20.81 -8.75
N LEU A 394 18.35 19.77 -8.01
CA LEU A 394 18.82 19.50 -6.66
C LEU A 394 20.35 19.44 -6.60
N ALA A 395 20.96 18.66 -7.50
CA ALA A 395 22.41 18.48 -7.54
C ALA A 395 23.14 19.80 -7.87
N LEU A 396 22.59 20.58 -8.81
CA LEU A 396 23.17 21.88 -9.18
C LEU A 396 23.07 22.92 -8.04
N PHE A 397 21.99 22.94 -7.25
CA PHE A 397 21.95 23.76 -6.02
C PHE A 397 23.02 23.33 -5.03
N ASN A 398 23.22 22.03 -4.82
CA ASN A 398 24.27 21.53 -3.93
C ASN A 398 25.67 21.85 -4.46
N ALA A 399 25.90 21.73 -5.75
CA ALA A 399 27.16 22.13 -6.37
C ALA A 399 27.44 23.63 -6.17
N TYR A 400 26.44 24.51 -6.36
CA TYR A 400 26.57 25.93 -6.06
C TYR A 400 26.93 26.18 -4.57
N MET A 401 26.24 25.53 -3.64
CA MET A 401 26.54 25.70 -2.21
C MET A 401 27.96 25.22 -1.85
N ALA A 402 28.47 24.20 -2.52
CA ALA A 402 29.81 23.69 -2.29
C ALA A 402 30.93 24.50 -2.96
N THR A 403 30.67 25.10 -4.14
CA THR A 403 31.72 25.71 -5.00
C THR A 403 31.57 27.22 -5.20
N GLY A 404 30.37 27.77 -4.96
CA GLY A 404 30.04 29.17 -5.29
C GLY A 404 29.78 29.43 -6.79
N ASP A 405 29.72 28.38 -7.65
CA ASP A 405 29.52 28.55 -9.09
C ASP A 405 28.11 29.08 -9.41
N ARG A 406 28.04 30.34 -9.82
CA ARG A 406 26.79 31.02 -10.17
C ARG A 406 26.08 30.44 -11.40
N SER A 407 26.79 29.76 -12.29
CA SER A 407 26.19 29.09 -13.45
C SER A 407 25.32 27.93 -12.99
N SER A 408 25.80 27.14 -12.03
CA SER A 408 25.01 26.07 -11.40
C SER A 408 23.75 26.62 -10.73
N LEU A 409 23.84 27.72 -9.96
CA LEU A 409 22.66 28.33 -9.34
C LEU A 409 21.63 28.81 -10.39
N ARG A 410 22.07 29.48 -11.44
CA ARG A 410 21.20 29.97 -12.50
C ARG A 410 20.45 28.83 -13.20
N VAL A 411 21.18 27.80 -13.63
CA VAL A 411 20.58 26.65 -14.34
C VAL A 411 19.66 25.85 -13.41
N ALA A 412 20.04 25.67 -12.12
CA ALA A 412 19.19 25.00 -11.14
C ALA A 412 17.84 25.72 -10.98
N ARG A 413 17.85 27.05 -10.88
CA ARG A 413 16.63 27.87 -10.78
C ARG A 413 15.78 27.77 -12.03
N GLU A 414 16.36 27.97 -13.22
CA GLU A 414 15.65 27.92 -14.50
C GLU A 414 15.00 26.54 -14.73
N ALA A 415 15.72 25.46 -14.42
CA ALA A 415 15.22 24.08 -14.57
C ALA A 415 14.14 23.75 -13.53
N LEU A 416 14.30 24.16 -12.28
CA LEU A 416 13.29 23.89 -11.24
C LEU A 416 12.01 24.71 -11.47
N GLU A 417 12.13 25.97 -11.91
CA GLU A 417 10.99 26.80 -12.31
C GLU A 417 10.23 26.20 -13.52
N PHE A 418 10.96 25.67 -14.49
CA PHE A 418 10.36 24.95 -15.61
C PHE A 418 9.59 23.71 -15.15
N LEU A 419 10.19 22.88 -14.28
CA LEU A 419 9.51 21.72 -13.70
C LEU A 419 8.30 22.13 -12.88
N GLU A 420 8.36 23.23 -12.12
CA GLU A 420 7.23 23.77 -11.38
C GLU A 420 6.09 24.13 -12.32
N GLY A 421 6.36 24.83 -13.42
CA GLY A 421 5.37 25.15 -14.44
C GLY A 421 4.70 23.92 -15.07
N VAL A 422 5.44 22.81 -15.19
CA VAL A 422 4.92 21.55 -15.74
C VAL A 422 4.16 20.72 -14.69
N CYS A 423 4.66 20.67 -13.44
CA CYS A 423 4.23 19.70 -12.44
C CYS A 423 3.32 20.29 -11.35
N PHE A 424 2.96 21.57 -11.40
CA PHE A 424 2.02 22.15 -10.44
C PHE A 424 0.77 22.71 -11.13
N ASP A 425 -0.39 22.41 -10.57
CA ASP A 425 -1.65 23.07 -10.84
C ASP A 425 -2.05 23.90 -9.62
N GLY A 426 -1.77 25.19 -9.64
CA GLY A 426 -1.83 26.05 -8.46
C GLY A 426 -0.86 25.58 -7.38
N ASP A 427 -1.40 25.15 -6.22
CA ASP A 427 -0.60 24.63 -5.12
C ASP A 427 -0.53 23.09 -5.09
N GLN A 428 -1.15 22.41 -6.05
CA GLN A 428 -1.17 20.97 -6.08
C GLN A 428 -0.06 20.42 -6.98
N LEU A 429 0.75 19.50 -6.44
CA LEU A 429 1.71 18.74 -7.23
C LEU A 429 0.95 17.70 -8.08
N VAL A 430 1.18 17.73 -9.39
CA VAL A 430 0.68 16.79 -10.39
C VAL A 430 1.88 16.34 -11.21
N LEU A 431 2.37 15.16 -10.96
CA LEU A 431 3.61 14.67 -11.53
C LEU A 431 3.47 14.27 -13.02
N VAL A 432 4.58 14.11 -13.71
CA VAL A 432 4.62 13.49 -15.03
C VAL A 432 4.42 11.99 -14.84
N GLY A 433 3.37 11.44 -15.46
CA GLY A 433 3.07 10.01 -15.34
C GLY A 433 4.05 9.13 -16.11
N ASN A 434 4.37 7.97 -15.55
CA ASN A 434 5.30 6.99 -16.13
C ASN A 434 4.71 6.26 -17.36
N ALA A 435 3.39 6.36 -17.59
CA ALA A 435 2.72 5.77 -18.75
C ALA A 435 2.92 6.59 -20.03
N GLY A 436 4.16 6.93 -20.39
CA GLY A 436 4.48 7.56 -21.66
C GLY A 436 5.40 8.76 -21.61
N TRP A 437 5.76 9.27 -20.45
CA TRP A 437 6.61 10.44 -20.20
C TRP A 437 6.21 11.69 -20.97
N LEU A 438 6.74 12.85 -20.63
CA LEU A 438 6.47 14.08 -21.36
C LEU A 438 7.61 14.38 -22.34
N HIS A 439 7.33 14.26 -23.63
CA HIS A 439 8.24 14.68 -24.68
C HIS A 439 8.03 16.16 -25.01
N ARG A 440 9.10 16.83 -25.47
CA ARG A 440 9.04 18.24 -25.91
C ARG A 440 7.95 18.42 -26.98
N GLY A 441 7.01 19.32 -26.73
CA GLY A 441 5.86 19.58 -27.60
C GLY A 441 4.76 18.53 -27.54
N GLY A 442 4.86 17.52 -26.66
CA GLY A 442 3.84 16.51 -26.44
C GLY A 442 2.89 16.87 -25.30
N GLU A 443 1.90 15.99 -25.06
CA GLU A 443 0.98 16.10 -23.94
C GLU A 443 1.53 15.39 -22.70
N LYS A 444 1.26 15.97 -21.52
CA LYS A 444 1.65 15.42 -20.24
C LYS A 444 0.82 14.18 -19.90
N PRO A 445 1.41 12.99 -19.69
CA PRO A 445 0.70 11.81 -19.21
C PRO A 445 0.14 12.05 -17.81
N ALA A 446 -1.11 11.64 -17.59
CA ALA A 446 -1.81 11.84 -16.32
C ALA A 446 -1.87 10.60 -15.43
N ALA A 447 -1.22 9.48 -15.80
CA ALA A 447 -1.30 8.22 -15.06
C ALA A 447 0.08 7.70 -14.65
N ASP A 448 0.08 6.91 -13.58
CA ASP A 448 1.26 6.27 -12.98
C ASP A 448 2.29 7.28 -12.44
N GLU A 449 1.81 8.25 -11.64
CA GLU A 449 2.65 9.16 -10.86
C GLU A 449 3.37 8.39 -9.74
N GLN A 450 4.68 8.62 -9.55
CA GLN A 450 5.52 7.83 -8.65
C GLN A 450 6.06 8.62 -7.45
N PRO A 451 6.18 7.96 -6.27
CA PRO A 451 6.76 8.55 -5.04
C PRO A 451 8.15 9.14 -5.19
N ILE A 452 8.99 8.58 -6.06
CA ILE A 452 10.34 9.04 -6.32
C ILE A 452 10.36 10.48 -6.84
N ASP A 453 9.44 10.83 -7.74
CA ASP A 453 9.35 12.18 -8.30
C ASP A 453 8.92 13.20 -7.22
N ALA A 454 7.93 12.86 -6.39
CA ALA A 454 7.51 13.72 -5.29
C ALA A 454 8.65 13.96 -4.28
N ALA A 455 9.41 12.92 -3.96
CA ALA A 455 10.57 13.02 -3.06
C ALA A 455 11.65 13.92 -3.66
N ALA A 456 11.95 13.78 -4.95
CA ALA A 456 12.92 14.63 -5.64
C ALA A 456 12.53 16.12 -5.55
N PHE A 457 11.25 16.45 -5.71
CA PHE A 457 10.75 17.83 -5.52
C PHE A 457 10.91 18.33 -4.08
N VAL A 458 10.61 17.50 -3.07
CA VAL A 458 10.83 17.88 -1.66
C VAL A 458 12.30 18.26 -1.42
N LEU A 459 13.22 17.44 -1.92
CA LEU A 459 14.66 17.66 -1.77
C LEU A 459 15.14 18.88 -2.55
N ALA A 460 14.69 19.03 -3.81
CA ALA A 460 15.10 20.13 -4.68
C ALA A 460 14.63 21.50 -4.15
N PHE A 461 13.40 21.58 -3.69
CA PHE A 461 12.89 22.81 -3.10
C PHE A 461 13.59 23.16 -1.77
N ARG A 462 13.92 22.14 -0.94
CA ARG A 462 14.75 22.39 0.24
C ARG A 462 16.11 22.96 -0.13
N ALA A 463 16.79 22.37 -1.12
CA ALA A 463 18.08 22.85 -1.57
C ALA A 463 18.00 24.27 -2.19
N GLY A 464 16.94 24.54 -2.96
CA GLY A 464 16.65 25.89 -3.48
C GLY A 464 16.50 26.93 -2.37
N TYR A 465 15.79 26.61 -1.28
CA TYR A 465 15.71 27.48 -0.12
C TYR A 465 17.07 27.70 0.54
N LEU A 466 17.82 26.64 0.79
CA LEU A 466 19.15 26.75 1.42
C LEU A 466 20.13 27.58 0.58
N ALA A 467 20.03 27.48 -0.75
CA ALA A 467 20.88 28.22 -1.68
C ALA A 467 20.51 29.70 -1.85
N THR A 468 19.23 30.07 -1.61
CA THR A 468 18.72 31.40 -1.99
C THR A 468 18.00 32.16 -0.88
N ALA A 469 17.63 31.49 0.21
CA ALA A 469 16.72 31.94 1.26
C ALA A 469 15.32 32.37 0.78
N ASP A 470 14.91 31.94 -0.43
CA ASP A 470 13.59 32.28 -0.97
C ASP A 470 12.52 31.35 -0.37
N HIS A 471 11.60 31.94 0.39
CA HIS A 471 10.50 31.23 1.05
C HIS A 471 9.49 30.58 0.08
N HIS A 472 9.49 30.98 -1.21
CA HIS A 472 8.71 30.31 -2.23
C HIS A 472 9.02 28.81 -2.27
N TYR A 473 10.29 28.45 -2.18
CA TYR A 473 10.71 27.04 -2.17
C TYR A 473 10.19 26.27 -0.97
N LEU A 474 10.08 26.88 0.21
CA LEU A 474 9.49 26.21 1.38
C LEU A 474 7.99 25.90 1.19
N ARG A 475 7.24 26.81 0.55
CA ARG A 475 5.83 26.55 0.22
C ARG A 475 5.71 25.36 -0.73
N ARG A 476 6.55 25.32 -1.79
CA ARG A 476 6.56 24.23 -2.77
C ARG A 476 7.05 22.91 -2.17
N MET A 477 8.03 22.94 -1.27
CA MET A 477 8.47 21.75 -0.52
C MET A 477 7.30 21.13 0.27
N ARG A 478 6.54 21.94 1.01
CA ARG A 478 5.36 21.48 1.76
C ARG A 478 4.26 20.94 0.85
N ALA A 479 4.01 21.60 -0.27
CA ALA A 479 3.04 21.15 -1.26
C ALA A 479 3.45 19.79 -1.88
N SER A 480 4.76 19.61 -2.15
CA SER A 480 5.31 18.34 -2.64
C SER A 480 5.19 17.23 -1.61
N PHE A 481 5.46 17.50 -0.35
CA PHE A 481 5.29 16.52 0.73
C PHE A 481 3.80 16.16 0.95
N ALA A 482 2.90 17.14 0.85
CA ALA A 482 1.46 16.92 0.98
C ALA A 482 0.89 15.96 -0.07
N TRP A 483 1.56 15.76 -1.21
CA TRP A 483 1.19 14.77 -2.22
C TRP A 483 1.13 13.35 -1.65
N PHE A 484 2.08 12.98 -0.77
CA PHE A 484 2.08 11.68 -0.07
C PHE A 484 0.89 11.53 0.89
N LEU A 485 0.39 12.63 1.41
CA LEU A 485 -0.68 12.67 2.41
C LEU A 485 -2.07 12.89 1.77
N GLY A 486 -2.16 12.82 0.44
CA GLY A 486 -3.42 12.90 -0.28
C GLY A 486 -3.68 14.21 -1.02
N ALA A 487 -2.76 15.20 -0.99
CA ALA A 487 -2.86 16.38 -1.85
C ALA A 487 -2.38 16.07 -3.29
N ASN A 488 -2.87 14.96 -3.83
CA ASN A 488 -2.59 14.47 -5.17
C ASN A 488 -3.87 14.44 -6.02
N ARG A 489 -3.77 14.04 -7.27
CA ARG A 489 -4.88 14.03 -8.23
C ARG A 489 -6.10 13.21 -7.78
N LEU A 490 -5.90 12.12 -7.04
CA LEU A 490 -6.98 11.27 -6.54
C LEU A 490 -7.53 11.70 -5.17
N GLY A 491 -6.88 12.61 -4.45
CA GLY A 491 -7.26 12.99 -3.09
C GLY A 491 -7.06 11.88 -2.05
N LEU A 492 -6.23 10.88 -2.34
CA LEU A 492 -6.00 9.71 -1.50
C LEU A 492 -4.56 9.66 -0.96
N PRO A 493 -4.34 9.38 0.34
CA PRO A 493 -3.01 9.29 0.89
C PRO A 493 -2.26 8.05 0.36
N LEU A 494 -1.01 8.24 -0.07
CA LEU A 494 -0.11 7.13 -0.37
C LEU A 494 0.51 6.56 0.91
N TYR A 495 0.83 7.43 1.87
CA TYR A 495 1.28 6.96 3.18
C TYR A 495 0.16 6.21 3.88
N ASP A 496 0.44 4.99 4.30
CA ASP A 496 -0.47 4.14 5.05
C ASP A 496 -0.17 4.24 6.55
N PHE A 497 -1.01 4.98 7.27
CA PHE A 497 -0.85 5.20 8.72
C PHE A 497 -0.91 3.92 9.55
N ALA A 498 -1.52 2.84 9.04
CA ALA A 498 -1.58 1.56 9.74
C ALA A 498 -0.27 0.78 9.64
N THR A 499 0.29 0.68 8.44
CA THR A 499 1.52 -0.09 8.18
C THR A 499 2.79 0.73 8.33
N ALA A 500 2.72 2.05 8.24
CA ALA A 500 3.83 3.00 8.07
C ALA A 500 4.60 2.81 6.74
N GLY A 501 3.97 2.18 5.73
CA GLY A 501 4.49 2.05 4.37
C GLY A 501 3.95 3.13 3.45
N CYS A 502 4.53 3.23 2.26
CA CYS A 502 4.04 4.11 1.20
C CYS A 502 3.62 3.30 -0.02
N ARG A 503 2.45 3.58 -0.57
CA ARG A 503 1.92 2.95 -1.78
C ARG A 503 2.75 3.33 -3.00
N ASP A 504 2.85 2.41 -3.98
CA ASP A 504 3.80 2.51 -5.10
C ASP A 504 3.43 3.56 -6.16
N GLY A 505 2.26 4.17 -6.10
CA GLY A 505 1.96 5.26 -7.03
C GLY A 505 0.47 5.60 -7.19
N VAL A 506 0.23 6.65 -8.00
CA VAL A 506 -1.09 7.16 -8.33
C VAL A 506 -1.44 6.78 -9.76
N GLY A 507 -2.24 5.72 -9.93
CA GLY A 507 -2.74 5.29 -11.24
C GLY A 507 -3.83 6.20 -11.79
N SER A 508 -4.44 5.82 -12.91
CA SER A 508 -5.47 6.64 -13.57
C SER A 508 -6.71 6.88 -12.72
N VAL A 509 -7.18 5.87 -11.99
CA VAL A 509 -8.43 5.90 -11.20
C VAL A 509 -8.28 5.35 -9.77
N ARG A 510 -7.14 4.78 -9.42
CA ARG A 510 -6.86 4.20 -8.10
C ARG A 510 -5.38 4.25 -7.78
N LEU A 511 -5.03 4.09 -6.51
CA LEU A 511 -3.64 3.90 -6.09
C LEU A 511 -3.14 2.50 -6.43
N ASN A 512 -1.83 2.37 -6.64
CA ASN A 512 -1.17 1.07 -6.59
C ASN A 512 -0.96 0.71 -5.11
N GLU A 513 -1.72 -0.27 -4.63
CA GLU A 513 -1.79 -0.62 -3.20
C GLU A 513 -0.55 -1.37 -2.67
N ASN A 514 0.41 -1.72 -3.53
CA ASN A 514 1.68 -2.28 -3.08
C ASN A 514 2.51 -1.22 -2.37
N GLN A 515 3.34 -1.64 -1.44
CA GLN A 515 4.19 -0.79 -0.60
C GLN A 515 5.64 -1.27 -0.72
N GLY A 516 6.25 -1.03 -1.87
CA GLY A 516 7.62 -1.43 -2.17
C GLY A 516 8.67 -0.64 -1.39
N ALA A 517 9.93 -1.06 -1.52
CA ALA A 517 11.06 -0.39 -0.87
C ALA A 517 11.21 1.04 -1.37
N GLU A 518 11.25 1.25 -2.68
CA GLU A 518 11.41 2.57 -3.30
C GLU A 518 10.42 3.59 -2.75
N SER A 519 9.14 3.28 -2.83
CA SER A 519 8.07 4.18 -2.39
C SER A 519 8.17 4.52 -0.92
N THR A 520 8.46 3.52 -0.09
CA THR A 520 8.59 3.69 1.36
C THR A 520 9.82 4.53 1.73
N VAL A 521 10.99 4.28 1.12
CA VAL A 521 12.20 5.07 1.40
C VAL A 521 12.09 6.48 0.86
N CYS A 522 11.42 6.71 -0.27
CA CYS A 522 11.14 8.04 -0.80
C CYS A 522 10.26 8.88 0.14
N PHE A 523 9.20 8.27 0.68
CA PHE A 523 8.37 8.92 1.71
C PHE A 523 9.17 9.24 2.97
N LEU A 524 9.92 8.27 3.51
CA LEU A 524 10.71 8.44 4.74
C LEU A 524 11.80 9.51 4.57
N LEU A 525 12.48 9.55 3.42
CA LEU A 525 13.46 10.58 3.11
C LEU A 525 12.82 11.96 3.09
N SER A 526 11.65 12.08 2.45
CA SER A 526 10.87 13.32 2.41
C SER A 526 10.42 13.76 3.80
N LEU A 527 9.89 12.84 4.61
CA LEU A 527 9.47 13.12 5.98
C LEU A 527 10.64 13.58 6.86
N LEU A 528 11.78 12.91 6.77
CA LEU A 528 12.98 13.30 7.53
C LEU A 528 13.44 14.72 7.17
N LYS A 529 13.36 15.11 5.89
CA LYS A 529 13.67 16.49 5.46
C LYS A 529 12.63 17.51 5.93
N MET A 530 11.38 17.13 6.05
CA MET A 530 10.34 17.97 6.67
C MET A 530 10.55 18.12 8.18
N LEU A 531 10.97 17.05 8.87
CA LEU A 531 11.29 17.12 10.31
C LEU A 531 12.54 17.97 10.59
N GLU A 532 13.56 17.91 9.74
CA GLU A 532 14.70 18.85 9.82
C GLU A 532 14.23 20.30 9.73
N LEU A 533 13.38 20.63 8.75
CA LEU A 533 12.82 21.98 8.58
C LEU A 533 12.04 22.44 9.82
N ALA A 534 11.26 21.52 10.41
CA ALA A 534 10.50 21.79 11.63
C ALA A 534 11.41 22.13 12.82
N SER A 535 12.49 21.37 12.98
CA SER A 535 13.47 21.60 14.06
C SER A 535 14.23 22.92 13.91
N GLU A 536 14.33 23.46 12.71
CA GLU A 536 14.92 24.77 12.41
C GLU A 536 13.97 25.95 12.72
N GLY A 537 12.74 25.67 13.20
CA GLY A 537 11.72 26.70 13.52
C GLY A 537 11.08 27.35 12.29
N LEU A 538 11.28 26.76 11.12
CA LEU A 538 10.79 27.27 9.83
C LEU A 538 9.41 26.69 9.43
N GLU A 539 8.75 25.94 10.33
CA GLU A 539 7.41 25.36 10.06
C GLU A 539 6.34 26.42 9.80
N HIS A 540 6.46 27.59 10.42
CA HIS A 540 5.44 28.65 10.41
C HIS A 540 5.92 29.98 9.82
N ALA A 541 7.04 30.00 9.11
CA ALA A 541 7.53 31.21 8.45
C ALA A 541 6.63 31.56 7.24
N GLU A 542 5.34 31.78 7.50
CA GLU A 542 4.38 32.31 6.53
C GLU A 542 3.36 33.23 7.20
N ASP A 543 3.01 34.28 6.46
CA ASP A 543 1.95 35.29 6.64
C ASP A 543 2.30 36.62 7.32
N HIS A 544 3.56 37.03 7.37
CA HIS A 544 3.85 38.43 7.65
C HIS A 544 4.63 39.12 6.52
N GLY A 545 4.03 39.15 5.35
CA GLY A 545 4.64 39.84 4.19
C GLY A 545 3.66 40.10 3.08
N THR A 546 2.71 41.00 3.31
CA THR A 546 2.12 42.01 2.40
C THR A 546 0.81 42.54 2.99
N ALA A 547 0.91 43.27 4.07
CA ALA A 547 0.01 44.35 4.39
C ALA A 547 0.88 45.57 4.72
N ASP A 548 0.77 46.60 3.92
CA ASP A 548 1.42 47.90 3.93
C ASP A 548 2.62 48.03 2.97
N LEU A 549 2.28 48.36 1.70
CA LEU A 549 2.67 49.62 1.03
C LEU A 549 1.86 49.76 -0.27
#